data_c26122c879646a5d02b0d8d695fa4570
#
_entry.id   c26122c879646a5d02b0d8d695fa4570
#
_cell.length_a   1.000
_cell.length_b   1.000
_cell.length_c   1.000
_cell.angle_alpha   90.00
_cell.angle_beta   90.00
_cell.angle_gamma   90.00
#
_symmetry.space_group_name_H-M   'P 1'
#
loop_
_entity.id
_entity.type
_entity.pdbx_description
1 polymer ?
#
loop_
_entity_poly.entity_id
_entity_poly.type
_entity_poly.pdbx_seq_one_letter_code
_entity_poly.pdbx_strand_id
1 'polypeptide(L)'
;MLDNETINHILSDAANALLERQQEVLDANTQDLQRMDPNNPKYDRLKLNEQRLKGIADDMKNVASLPSPLGKLISETTRPNGMVIRKVSVPFGVIGVIYEARPNVTFDVFSLCFKSGNACVLKGGSDADLSNRALVAIIHDTLRKHNIDPAVCT
;
A
#
# COMPACT_ATOMS: atom_id res chain seq x y z
N MET A 1 -11.87 14.22 3.55
CA MET A 1 -10.69 13.44 3.98
C MET A 1 -11.18 12.37 4.93
N LEU A 2 -10.75 11.13 4.78
CA LEU A 2 -11.13 10.03 5.68
C LEU A 2 -10.53 10.28 7.07
N ASP A 3 -11.24 9.86 8.12
CA ASP A 3 -10.70 9.84 9.47
C ASP A 3 -9.72 8.67 9.66
N ASN A 4 -8.91 8.74 10.71
CA ASN A 4 -7.85 7.76 10.95
C ASN A 4 -8.40 6.36 11.26
N GLU A 5 -9.55 6.26 11.89
CA GLU A 5 -10.18 4.98 12.25
C GLU A 5 -10.66 4.25 10.99
N THR A 6 -11.32 4.96 10.09
CA THR A 6 -11.73 4.46 8.78
C THR A 6 -10.52 3.97 7.96
N ILE A 7 -9.43 4.76 7.91
CA ILE A 7 -8.20 4.36 7.21
C ILE A 7 -7.63 3.07 7.79
N ASN A 8 -7.55 2.97 9.12
CA ASN A 8 -7.02 1.78 9.79
C ASN A 8 -7.86 0.55 9.52
N HIS A 9 -9.19 0.71 9.50
CA HIS A 9 -10.12 -0.38 9.23
C HIS A 9 -9.95 -0.89 7.78
N ILE A 10 -9.85 0.02 6.80
CA ILE A 10 -9.64 -0.35 5.39
C ILE A 10 -8.31 -1.08 5.20
N LEU A 11 -7.22 -0.62 5.81
CA LEU A 11 -5.93 -1.30 5.74
C LEU A 11 -5.98 -2.69 6.37
N SER A 12 -6.66 -2.84 7.51
CA SER A 12 -6.83 -4.13 8.17
C SER A 12 -7.68 -5.10 7.33
N ASP A 13 -8.74 -4.60 6.70
CA ASP A 13 -9.57 -5.39 5.79
C ASP A 13 -8.79 -5.82 4.53
N ALA A 14 -7.95 -4.93 3.96
CA ALA A 14 -7.10 -5.28 2.83
C ALA A 14 -6.08 -6.37 3.20
N ALA A 15 -5.49 -6.30 4.39
CA ALA A 15 -4.59 -7.33 4.90
C ALA A 15 -5.29 -8.68 5.08
N ASN A 16 -6.53 -8.69 5.58
CA ASN A 16 -7.32 -9.90 5.74
C ASN A 16 -7.73 -10.47 4.36
N ALA A 17 -8.19 -9.61 3.44
CA ALA A 17 -8.56 -10.00 2.08
C ALA A 17 -7.36 -10.61 1.31
N LEU A 18 -6.14 -10.14 1.55
CA LEU A 18 -4.93 -10.75 0.99
C LEU A 18 -4.78 -12.20 1.46
N LEU A 19 -4.99 -12.48 2.74
CA LEU A 19 -4.86 -13.83 3.29
C LEU A 19 -6.01 -14.74 2.83
N GLU A 20 -7.22 -14.22 2.73
CA GLU A 20 -8.39 -14.97 2.22
C GLU A 20 -8.22 -15.35 0.75
N ARG A 21 -7.59 -14.49 -0.06
CA ARG A 21 -7.39 -14.67 -1.49
C ARG A 21 -5.94 -15.03 -1.85
N GLN A 22 -5.16 -15.52 -0.90
CA GLN A 22 -3.74 -15.82 -1.10
C GLN A 22 -3.49 -16.77 -2.28
N GLN A 23 -4.38 -17.73 -2.55
CA GLN A 23 -4.22 -18.68 -3.63
C GLN A 23 -4.23 -18.00 -5.00
N GLU A 24 -5.11 -17.01 -5.20
CA GLU A 24 -5.15 -16.23 -6.46
C GLU A 24 -3.81 -15.52 -6.72
N VAL A 25 -3.20 -14.97 -5.67
CA VAL A 25 -1.90 -14.29 -5.77
C VAL A 25 -0.77 -15.29 -6.03
N LEU A 26 -0.79 -16.45 -5.37
CA LEU A 26 0.22 -17.50 -5.57
C LEU A 26 0.15 -18.11 -6.97
N ASP A 27 -1.05 -18.30 -7.51
CA ASP A 27 -1.25 -18.79 -8.87
C ASP A 27 -0.73 -17.79 -9.91
N ALA A 28 -1.03 -16.49 -9.74
CA ALA A 28 -0.48 -15.43 -10.58
C ALA A 28 1.04 -15.34 -10.49
N ASN A 29 1.59 -15.46 -9.28
CA ASN A 29 3.03 -15.45 -9.05
C ASN A 29 3.74 -16.67 -9.68
N THR A 30 3.12 -17.83 -9.64
CA THR A 30 3.62 -19.03 -10.31
C THR A 30 3.74 -18.81 -11.82
N GLN A 31 2.78 -18.14 -12.44
CA GLN A 31 2.82 -17.82 -13.87
C GLN A 31 3.92 -16.80 -14.21
N ASP A 32 4.16 -15.80 -13.35
CA ASP A 32 5.27 -14.87 -13.53
C ASP A 32 6.62 -15.60 -13.39
N LEU A 33 6.77 -16.49 -12.40
CA LEU A 33 7.99 -17.28 -12.19
C LEU A 33 8.30 -18.21 -13.35
N GLN A 34 7.28 -18.77 -14.03
CA GLN A 34 7.47 -19.64 -15.21
C GLN A 34 8.11 -18.89 -16.40
N ARG A 35 7.99 -17.56 -16.43
CA ARG A 35 8.57 -16.70 -17.48
C ARG A 35 10.00 -16.24 -17.17
N MET A 36 10.49 -16.51 -15.97
CA MET A 36 11.80 -16.07 -15.51
C MET A 36 12.76 -17.25 -15.40
N ASP A 37 14.02 -17.07 -15.82
CA ASP A 37 15.07 -18.05 -15.58
C ASP A 37 15.29 -18.24 -14.07
N PRO A 38 15.21 -19.47 -13.54
CA PRO A 38 15.45 -19.75 -12.11
C PRO A 38 16.84 -19.33 -11.60
N ASN A 39 17.82 -19.18 -12.50
CA ASN A 39 19.16 -18.69 -12.16
C ASN A 39 19.25 -17.16 -12.13
N ASN A 40 18.18 -16.44 -12.52
CA ASN A 40 18.16 -14.99 -12.47
C ASN A 40 18.20 -14.52 -11.00
N PRO A 41 19.11 -13.59 -10.62
CA PRO A 41 19.19 -13.06 -9.26
C PRO A 41 17.89 -12.40 -8.75
N LYS A 42 16.97 -12.04 -9.66
CA LYS A 42 15.66 -11.49 -9.33
C LYS A 42 14.63 -12.55 -8.97
N TYR A 43 14.88 -13.84 -9.27
CA TYR A 43 13.91 -14.93 -9.10
C TYR A 43 13.41 -15.04 -7.65
N ASP A 44 14.34 -15.05 -6.68
CA ASP A 44 13.96 -15.11 -5.26
C ASP A 44 13.19 -13.85 -4.79
N ARG A 45 13.50 -12.68 -5.36
CA ARG A 45 12.78 -11.44 -5.05
C ARG A 45 11.35 -11.43 -5.58
N LEU A 46 11.12 -12.09 -6.73
CA LEU A 46 9.82 -12.24 -7.35
C LEU A 46 8.95 -13.27 -6.61
N LYS A 47 9.56 -14.32 -6.10
CA LYS A 47 8.87 -15.46 -5.52
C LYS A 47 8.05 -15.08 -4.30
N LEU A 48 6.77 -15.42 -4.30
CA LEU A 48 5.86 -15.36 -3.16
C LEU A 48 5.58 -16.77 -2.63
N ASN A 49 5.24 -16.86 -1.36
CA ASN A 49 4.72 -18.04 -0.68
C ASN A 49 3.79 -17.57 0.45
N GLU A 50 3.08 -18.50 1.08
CA GLU A 50 2.13 -18.21 2.16
C GLU A 50 2.79 -17.39 3.30
N GLN A 51 4.01 -17.75 3.68
CA GLN A 51 4.72 -17.04 4.74
C GLN A 51 5.05 -15.59 4.34
N ARG A 52 5.46 -15.35 3.09
CA ARG A 52 5.72 -13.99 2.57
C ARG A 52 4.42 -13.18 2.49
N LEU A 53 3.32 -13.79 2.03
CA LEU A 53 2.01 -13.12 2.01
C LEU A 53 1.52 -12.79 3.42
N LYS A 54 1.71 -13.69 4.37
CA LYS A 54 1.43 -13.40 5.79
C LYS A 54 2.26 -12.22 6.31
N GLY A 55 3.56 -12.17 5.97
CA GLY A 55 4.42 -11.04 6.32
C GLY A 55 3.90 -9.72 5.77
N ILE A 56 3.50 -9.68 4.48
CA ILE A 56 2.90 -8.50 3.84
C ILE A 56 1.63 -8.05 4.58
N ALA A 57 0.76 -9.00 4.94
CA ALA A 57 -0.46 -8.69 5.68
C ALA A 57 -0.17 -8.15 7.09
N ASP A 58 0.81 -8.74 7.78
CA ASP A 58 1.24 -8.29 9.11
C ASP A 58 1.86 -6.88 9.05
N ASP A 59 2.69 -6.59 8.04
CA ASP A 59 3.28 -5.26 7.82
C ASP A 59 2.21 -4.20 7.54
N MET A 60 1.19 -4.52 6.74
CA MET A 60 0.05 -3.61 6.52
C MET A 60 -0.74 -3.35 7.81
N LYS A 61 -0.97 -4.36 8.65
CA LYS A 61 -1.60 -4.20 9.97
C LYS A 61 -0.74 -3.35 10.91
N ASN A 62 0.59 -3.50 10.85
CA ASN A 62 1.51 -2.64 11.58
C ASN A 62 1.36 -1.18 11.15
N VAL A 63 1.32 -0.90 9.83
CA VAL A 63 1.06 0.45 9.32
C VAL A 63 -0.30 0.99 9.78
N ALA A 64 -1.35 0.15 9.77
CA ALA A 64 -2.66 0.55 10.29
C ALA A 64 -2.60 0.99 11.75
N SER A 65 -1.79 0.35 12.58
CA SER A 65 -1.65 0.65 14.01
C SER A 65 -0.84 1.93 14.31
N LEU A 66 -0.08 2.45 13.34
CA LEU A 66 0.71 3.66 13.54
C LEU A 66 -0.17 4.89 13.77
N PRO A 67 0.30 5.87 14.57
CA PRO A 67 -0.38 7.16 14.69
C PRO A 67 -0.54 7.83 13.31
N SER A 68 -1.67 8.49 13.09
CA SER A 68 -1.86 9.25 11.85
C SER A 68 -0.81 10.35 11.71
N PRO A 69 -0.15 10.47 10.56
CA PRO A 69 0.75 11.60 10.30
C PRO A 69 -0.03 12.86 9.90
N LEU A 70 -1.35 12.75 9.63
CA LEU A 70 -2.17 13.84 9.10
C LEU A 70 -2.55 14.85 10.19
N GLY A 71 -2.45 16.13 9.85
CA GLY A 71 -2.86 17.23 10.74
C GLY A 71 -1.99 17.38 11.99
N LYS A 72 -0.84 16.70 12.07
CA LYS A 72 0.07 16.81 13.21
C LYS A 72 0.61 18.23 13.32
N LEU A 73 0.40 18.88 14.47
CA LEU A 73 1.00 20.18 14.77
C LEU A 73 2.51 20.03 14.93
N ILE A 74 3.27 20.66 14.05
CA ILE A 74 4.74 20.64 14.03
C ILE A 74 5.29 21.80 14.87
N SER A 75 4.70 22.99 14.71
CA SER A 75 5.03 24.18 15.50
C SER A 75 3.87 25.16 15.52
N GLU A 76 3.81 25.97 16.60
CA GLU A 76 2.89 27.09 16.77
C GLU A 76 3.67 28.30 17.26
N THR A 77 3.39 29.46 16.71
CA THR A 77 4.01 30.74 17.11
C THR A 77 2.97 31.85 17.12
N THR A 78 2.88 32.57 18.22
CA THR A 78 2.05 33.77 18.31
C THR A 78 2.90 35.02 18.03
N ARG A 79 2.45 35.86 17.11
CA ARG A 79 3.11 37.13 16.77
C ARG A 79 2.70 38.24 17.75
N PRO A 80 3.46 39.36 17.86
CA PRO A 80 3.13 40.47 18.75
C PRO A 80 1.76 41.10 18.53
N ASN A 81 1.21 40.98 17.30
CA ASN A 81 -0.14 41.45 16.93
C ASN A 81 -1.26 40.45 17.27
N GLY A 82 -0.94 39.35 17.98
CA GLY A 82 -1.90 38.30 18.37
C GLY A 82 -2.18 37.25 17.29
N MET A 83 -1.58 37.32 16.10
CA MET A 83 -1.75 36.32 15.05
C MET A 83 -1.07 35.00 15.44
N VAL A 84 -1.81 33.89 15.36
CA VAL A 84 -1.30 32.53 15.62
C VAL A 84 -0.96 31.85 14.30
N ILE A 85 0.30 31.47 14.13
CA ILE A 85 0.81 30.74 12.97
C ILE A 85 1.02 29.30 13.37
N ARG A 86 0.39 28.34 12.67
CA ARG A 86 0.54 26.89 12.88
C ARG A 86 1.15 26.23 11.66
N LYS A 87 2.19 25.41 11.89
CA LYS A 87 2.73 24.50 10.88
C LYS A 87 2.16 23.11 11.14
N VAL A 88 1.41 22.59 10.19
CA VAL A 88 0.79 21.27 10.30
C VAL A 88 1.21 20.38 9.14
N SER A 89 1.23 19.05 9.35
CA SER A 89 1.48 18.08 8.29
C SER A 89 0.25 17.90 7.40
N VAL A 90 0.47 17.80 6.09
CA VAL A 90 -0.56 17.57 5.06
C VAL A 90 -0.08 16.50 4.09
N PRO A 91 -1.00 15.81 3.36
CA PRO A 91 -0.63 14.88 2.30
C PRO A 91 0.14 15.59 1.17
N PHE A 92 1.00 14.85 0.46
CA PHE A 92 1.60 15.31 -0.79
C PHE A 92 0.59 15.35 -1.96
N GLY A 93 -0.43 14.48 -1.91
CA GLY A 93 -1.44 14.33 -2.95
C GLY A 93 -1.33 13.00 -3.67
N VAL A 94 -0.65 12.94 -4.82
CA VAL A 94 -0.42 11.72 -5.61
C VAL A 94 1.06 11.39 -5.63
N ILE A 95 1.41 10.14 -5.28
CA ILE A 95 2.80 9.67 -5.23
C ILE A 95 2.98 8.60 -6.29
N GLY A 96 3.88 8.84 -7.26
CA GLY A 96 4.30 7.83 -8.23
C GLY A 96 5.47 7.01 -7.69
N VAL A 97 5.39 5.68 -7.76
CA VAL A 97 6.45 4.76 -7.33
C VAL A 97 6.77 3.77 -8.43
N ILE A 98 8.05 3.73 -8.83
CA ILE A 98 8.59 2.79 -9.81
C ILE A 98 9.39 1.73 -9.04
N TYR A 99 9.08 0.45 -9.26
CA TYR A 99 9.77 -0.66 -8.60
C TYR A 99 9.94 -1.86 -9.54
N GLU A 100 10.93 -2.70 -9.23
CA GLU A 100 11.22 -3.89 -10.03
C GLU A 100 10.41 -5.13 -9.56
N ALA A 101 10.95 -6.33 -9.76
CA ALA A 101 10.37 -7.64 -9.45
C ALA A 101 10.23 -7.90 -7.93
N ARG A 102 9.40 -7.11 -7.26
CA ARG A 102 9.08 -7.22 -5.83
C ARG A 102 7.60 -7.00 -5.59
N PRO A 103 6.75 -8.03 -5.75
CA PRO A 103 5.30 -7.87 -5.62
C PRO A 103 4.84 -7.32 -4.26
N ASN A 104 5.57 -7.60 -3.17
CA ASN A 104 5.27 -7.07 -1.84
C ASN A 104 5.20 -5.53 -1.81
N VAL A 105 6.01 -4.85 -2.63
CA VAL A 105 6.06 -3.37 -2.68
C VAL A 105 4.70 -2.78 -3.04
N THR A 106 3.86 -3.49 -3.79
CA THR A 106 2.49 -3.06 -4.11
C THR A 106 1.68 -2.76 -2.84
N PHE A 107 1.66 -3.68 -1.89
CA PHE A 107 0.94 -3.51 -0.62
C PHE A 107 1.66 -2.54 0.33
N ASP A 108 2.98 -2.60 0.39
CA ASP A 108 3.78 -1.71 1.25
C ASP A 108 3.55 -0.24 0.88
N VAL A 109 3.69 0.09 -0.42
CA VAL A 109 3.49 1.47 -0.90
C VAL A 109 2.05 1.92 -0.74
N PHE A 110 1.07 1.07 -1.09
CA PHE A 110 -0.33 1.41 -0.90
C PHE A 110 -0.62 1.72 0.56
N SER A 111 -0.19 0.87 1.51
CA SER A 111 -0.45 1.06 2.93
C SER A 111 0.10 2.39 3.46
N LEU A 112 1.34 2.72 3.11
CA LEU A 112 2.00 3.96 3.54
C LEU A 112 1.36 5.21 2.90
N CYS A 113 1.06 5.16 1.60
CA CYS A 113 0.40 6.25 0.89
C CYS A 113 -1.01 6.49 1.45
N PHE A 114 -1.81 5.44 1.56
CA PHE A 114 -3.18 5.53 2.04
C PHE A 114 -3.25 5.99 3.50
N LYS A 115 -2.36 5.45 4.38
CA LYS A 115 -2.24 5.88 5.79
C LYS A 115 -1.91 7.36 5.93
N SER A 116 -1.12 7.90 5.01
CA SER A 116 -0.72 9.31 5.00
C SER A 116 -1.62 10.20 4.12
N GLY A 117 -2.80 9.70 3.71
CA GLY A 117 -3.81 10.46 2.95
C GLY A 117 -3.43 10.74 1.50
N ASN A 118 -2.47 10.00 0.94
CA ASN A 118 -2.05 10.14 -0.45
C ASN A 118 -2.67 9.07 -1.33
N ALA A 119 -2.94 9.41 -2.59
CA ALA A 119 -3.12 8.43 -3.64
C ALA A 119 -1.75 7.95 -4.16
N CYS A 120 -1.69 6.77 -4.78
CA CYS A 120 -0.47 6.25 -5.39
C CYS A 120 -0.68 5.75 -6.82
N VAL A 121 0.34 5.97 -7.64
CA VAL A 121 0.48 5.41 -8.99
C VAL A 121 1.64 4.43 -8.94
N LEU A 122 1.36 3.16 -9.17
CA LEU A 122 2.29 2.05 -9.03
C LEU A 122 2.79 1.58 -10.39
N LYS A 123 4.08 1.73 -10.67
CA LYS A 123 4.71 1.22 -11.89
C LYS A 123 5.64 0.07 -11.54
N GLY A 124 5.09 -1.14 -11.46
CA GLY A 124 5.85 -2.37 -11.30
C GLY A 124 6.61 -2.78 -12.56
N GLY A 125 7.61 -3.64 -12.39
CA GLY A 125 8.33 -4.28 -13.48
C GLY A 125 7.47 -5.33 -14.19
N SER A 126 7.74 -5.57 -15.49
CA SER A 126 7.03 -6.57 -16.31
C SER A 126 7.19 -8.00 -15.80
N ASP A 127 8.28 -8.27 -15.06
CA ASP A 127 8.57 -9.60 -14.51
C ASP A 127 7.54 -10.04 -13.44
N ALA A 128 6.82 -9.09 -12.82
CA ALA A 128 5.84 -9.32 -11.77
C ALA A 128 4.41 -8.85 -12.16
N ASP A 129 4.11 -8.75 -13.45
CA ASP A 129 2.88 -8.13 -13.94
C ASP A 129 1.62 -8.83 -13.41
N LEU A 130 1.55 -10.15 -13.49
CA LEU A 130 0.40 -10.92 -13.04
C LEU A 130 0.23 -10.87 -11.53
N SER A 131 1.33 -11.01 -10.78
CA SER A 131 1.33 -10.89 -9.33
C SER A 131 0.86 -9.51 -8.88
N ASN A 132 1.38 -8.44 -9.49
CA ASN A 132 1.00 -7.07 -9.17
C ASN A 132 -0.48 -6.81 -9.46
N ARG A 133 -0.99 -7.29 -10.59
CA ARG A 133 -2.43 -7.17 -10.95
C ARG A 133 -3.33 -7.88 -9.94
N ALA A 134 -2.96 -9.09 -9.52
CA ALA A 134 -3.71 -9.84 -8.50
C ALA A 134 -3.75 -9.08 -7.16
N LEU A 135 -2.61 -8.54 -6.74
CA LEU A 135 -2.52 -7.73 -5.52
C LEU A 135 -3.36 -6.44 -5.61
N VAL A 136 -3.23 -5.69 -6.71
CA VAL A 136 -4.02 -4.46 -6.93
C VAL A 136 -5.51 -4.76 -6.99
N ALA A 137 -5.93 -5.89 -7.57
CA ALA A 137 -7.33 -6.29 -7.59
C ALA A 137 -7.91 -6.44 -6.18
N ILE A 138 -7.15 -7.05 -5.25
CA ILE A 138 -7.55 -7.19 -3.84
C ILE A 138 -7.71 -5.81 -3.18
N ILE A 139 -6.76 -4.90 -3.41
CA ILE A 139 -6.84 -3.52 -2.91
C ILE A 139 -8.09 -2.83 -3.45
N HIS A 140 -8.33 -2.91 -4.77
CA HIS A 140 -9.48 -2.28 -5.41
C HIS A 140 -10.82 -2.81 -4.87
N ASP A 141 -10.95 -4.12 -4.68
CA ASP A 141 -12.17 -4.72 -4.17
C ASP A 141 -12.41 -4.30 -2.71
N THR A 142 -11.35 -4.22 -1.91
CA THR A 142 -11.45 -3.69 -0.54
C THR A 142 -11.87 -2.22 -0.54
N LEU A 143 -11.28 -1.38 -1.39
CA LEU A 143 -11.66 0.04 -1.50
C LEU A 143 -13.13 0.20 -1.90
N ARG A 144 -13.60 -0.57 -2.90
CA ARG A 144 -15.03 -0.57 -3.33
C ARG A 144 -15.97 -0.97 -2.21
N LYS A 145 -15.62 -2.00 -1.43
CA LYS A 145 -16.39 -2.44 -0.25
C LYS A 145 -16.61 -1.30 0.75
N HIS A 146 -15.64 -0.40 0.85
CA HIS A 146 -15.71 0.78 1.72
C HIS A 146 -16.18 2.05 1.01
N ASN A 147 -16.74 1.96 -0.22
CA ASN A 147 -17.19 3.09 -1.04
C ASN A 147 -16.08 4.12 -1.33
N ILE A 148 -14.83 3.67 -1.43
CA ILE A 148 -13.69 4.50 -1.84
C ILE A 148 -13.40 4.23 -3.32
N ASP A 149 -13.12 5.31 -4.06
CA ASP A 149 -12.74 5.21 -5.46
C ASP A 149 -11.42 4.43 -5.59
N PRO A 150 -11.38 3.30 -6.34
CA PRO A 150 -10.14 2.56 -6.58
C PRO A 150 -9.02 3.38 -7.24
N ALA A 151 -9.35 4.50 -7.89
CA ALA A 151 -8.36 5.40 -8.49
C ALA A 151 -7.35 5.99 -7.49
N VAL A 152 -7.57 5.83 -6.19
CA VAL A 152 -6.57 6.19 -5.17
C VAL A 152 -5.34 5.27 -5.18
N CYS A 153 -5.40 4.14 -5.91
CA CYS A 153 -4.30 3.19 -6.12
C CYS A 153 -4.35 2.67 -7.56
N THR A 154 -3.47 3.11 -8.44
CA THR A 154 -3.42 2.71 -9.86
C THR A 154 -2.03 2.26 -10.27
#